data_3c087ee0c6aa3eadb86445f5acf445a1
#
_entry.id   3c087ee0c6aa3eadb86445f5acf445a1
#
_cell.length_a   1.000
_cell.length_b   1.000
_cell.length_c   1.000
_cell.angle_alpha   90.00
_cell.angle_beta   90.00
_cell.angle_gamma   90.00
#
_symmetry.space_group_name_H-M   'P 1'
#
loop_
_entity.id
_entity.type
_entity.pdbx_description
1 polymer ?
#
loop_
_entity_poly.entity_id
_entity_poly.type
_entity_poly.pdbx_seq_one_letter_code
_entity_poly.pdbx_strand_id
1 'polypeptide(L)'
;MRHKWTRPLLAMAVAVFFCVVPICSAQSTPRQCLLALSKHNHTLAIVDPSTLAVLARLPVGPDPHEVIASADGTKAYVSIYGGGRYHALSVLDLMAQKALPDIETGALTGPHGLVVVGGKVWFTAEGAKAIARFDPATSRIDWIMGTGQNRTHMLYVTNDEKRIYTTNVSSGTVTILEQVALPPMGPPPGMGPQLGAPASPPRPPSQPRMDWNETVIGVGKGDEGFDVSPDGRELWTANAQDGSLSVIDLGSKQVTATLDAKIFASNRLKFTPDGKLVVISSLRGGDLVIYDAASHKEYKRVHIGHGAAGILMDPSAARAFVACSPDNYVAIVNLKTFEVGGHIDVGGEPDGLAWAARP
;
A
#
# COMPACT_ATOMS: atom_id res chain seq x y z
N MET A 1 -67.98 72.36 -12.67
CA MET A 1 -67.55 71.09 -13.29
C MET A 1 -66.34 70.62 -12.55
N ARG A 2 -66.44 69.53 -11.80
CA ARG A 2 -65.33 68.94 -11.01
C ARG A 2 -64.93 67.66 -11.67
N HIS A 3 -63.71 67.61 -12.26
CA HIS A 3 -63.11 66.39 -12.81
C HIS A 3 -62.55 65.57 -11.69
N LYS A 4 -63.02 64.29 -11.51
CA LYS A 4 -62.45 63.25 -10.66
C LYS A 4 -61.42 62.48 -11.48
N TRP A 5 -60.16 62.52 -11.01
CA TRP A 5 -59.07 61.64 -11.52
C TRP A 5 -59.06 60.37 -10.72
N THR A 6 -59.38 59.25 -11.31
CA THR A 6 -59.13 57.85 -10.77
C THR A 6 -57.75 57.41 -11.17
N ARG A 7 -56.90 57.17 -10.19
CA ARG A 7 -55.58 56.46 -10.39
C ARG A 7 -55.80 54.98 -10.40
N PRO A 8 -55.20 54.20 -11.36
CA PRO A 8 -55.18 52.74 -11.27
C PRO A 8 -54.12 52.29 -10.28
N LEU A 9 -54.45 51.35 -9.38
CA LEU A 9 -53.52 50.60 -8.52
C LEU A 9 -52.85 49.54 -9.37
N LEU A 10 -51.52 49.66 -9.54
CA LEU A 10 -50.68 48.66 -10.16
C LEU A 10 -50.34 47.61 -9.09
N ALA A 11 -50.94 46.44 -9.15
CA ALA A 11 -50.59 45.31 -8.30
C ALA A 11 -49.31 44.65 -8.82
N MET A 12 -48.21 44.79 -8.08
CA MET A 12 -46.91 44.20 -8.36
C MET A 12 -46.92 42.76 -7.81
N ALA A 13 -47.07 41.77 -8.66
CA ALA A 13 -46.95 40.36 -8.30
C ALA A 13 -45.45 40.00 -8.13
N VAL A 14 -45.04 39.75 -6.89
CA VAL A 14 -43.70 39.22 -6.58
C VAL A 14 -43.71 37.72 -6.82
N ALA A 15 -43.11 37.26 -7.93
CA ALA A 15 -42.87 35.86 -8.18
C ALA A 15 -41.67 35.41 -7.34
N VAL A 16 -41.91 34.60 -6.30
CA VAL A 16 -40.86 33.96 -5.51
C VAL A 16 -40.43 32.71 -6.28
N PHE A 17 -39.29 32.79 -6.95
CA PHE A 17 -38.64 31.62 -7.53
C PHE A 17 -37.99 30.78 -6.41
N PHE A 18 -38.61 29.67 -6.04
CA PHE A 18 -37.97 28.61 -5.24
C PHE A 18 -36.90 27.93 -6.12
N CYS A 19 -35.63 28.27 -5.91
CA CYS A 19 -34.52 27.51 -6.49
C CYS A 19 -34.43 26.19 -5.74
N VAL A 20 -34.99 25.09 -6.33
CA VAL A 20 -34.79 23.73 -5.84
C VAL A 20 -33.35 23.38 -6.21
N VAL A 21 -32.41 23.53 -5.28
CA VAL A 21 -31.08 22.98 -5.38
C VAL A 21 -31.22 21.46 -5.29
N PRO A 22 -30.84 20.68 -6.32
CA PRO A 22 -30.87 19.24 -6.20
C PRO A 22 -29.89 18.85 -5.06
N ILE A 23 -30.43 18.25 -3.99
CA ILE A 23 -29.60 17.62 -2.97
C ILE A 23 -28.98 16.42 -3.67
N CYS A 24 -27.73 16.58 -4.11
CA CYS A 24 -26.92 15.47 -4.61
C CYS A 24 -26.70 14.55 -3.40
N SER A 25 -27.52 13.52 -3.26
CA SER A 25 -27.34 12.52 -2.23
C SER A 25 -26.02 11.81 -2.51
N ALA A 26 -25.03 11.95 -1.62
CA ALA A 26 -23.79 11.21 -1.72
C ALA A 26 -24.15 9.71 -1.76
N GLN A 27 -23.65 9.01 -2.79
CA GLN A 27 -23.85 7.58 -2.90
C GLN A 27 -23.12 6.88 -1.75
N SER A 28 -23.82 5.94 -1.09
CA SER A 28 -23.20 5.19 0.01
C SER A 28 -22.05 4.32 -0.50
N THR A 29 -20.99 4.23 0.28
CA THR A 29 -19.85 3.35 -0.03
C THR A 29 -20.29 1.90 -0.01
N PRO A 30 -20.11 1.12 -1.10
CA PRO A 30 -20.48 -0.29 -1.15
C PRO A 30 -19.66 -1.13 -0.16
N ARG A 31 -20.12 -2.36 0.12
CA ARG A 31 -19.39 -3.27 1.04
C ARG A 31 -17.98 -3.59 0.54
N GLN A 32 -17.78 -3.62 -0.76
CA GLN A 32 -16.49 -3.78 -1.40
C GLN A 32 -16.27 -2.61 -2.36
N CYS A 33 -15.14 -1.93 -2.23
CA CYS A 33 -14.78 -0.83 -3.13
C CYS A 33 -13.29 -0.84 -3.46
N LEU A 34 -12.98 -0.31 -4.64
CA LEU A 34 -11.63 0.00 -5.06
C LEU A 34 -11.26 1.39 -4.53
N LEU A 35 -10.10 1.50 -3.92
CA LEU A 35 -9.47 2.75 -3.52
C LEU A 35 -8.35 3.07 -4.50
N ALA A 36 -8.29 4.31 -5.00
CA ALA A 36 -7.27 4.73 -5.94
C ALA A 36 -6.78 6.14 -5.62
N LEU A 37 -5.47 6.30 -5.50
CA LEU A 37 -4.85 7.59 -5.25
C LEU A 37 -4.67 8.38 -6.54
N SER A 38 -4.82 9.70 -6.42
CA SER A 38 -4.39 10.69 -7.40
C SER A 38 -3.32 11.57 -6.76
N LYS A 39 -2.08 11.47 -7.25
CA LYS A 39 -0.95 12.25 -6.75
C LYS A 39 -1.10 13.72 -7.10
N HIS A 40 -1.48 14.00 -8.34
CA HIS A 40 -1.65 15.37 -8.82
C HIS A 40 -2.74 16.14 -8.08
N ASN A 41 -3.87 15.47 -7.80
CA ASN A 41 -5.01 16.12 -7.15
C ASN A 41 -4.97 16.02 -5.62
N HIS A 42 -4.04 15.27 -5.04
CA HIS A 42 -3.98 14.97 -3.60
C HIS A 42 -5.32 14.41 -3.09
N THR A 43 -5.83 13.38 -3.77
CA THR A 43 -7.12 12.76 -3.40
C THR A 43 -7.07 11.25 -3.41
N LEU A 44 -7.95 10.65 -2.61
CA LEU A 44 -8.33 9.24 -2.68
C LEU A 44 -9.71 9.13 -3.34
N ALA A 45 -9.79 8.42 -4.45
CA ALA A 45 -11.06 8.05 -5.07
C ALA A 45 -11.61 6.76 -4.47
N ILE A 46 -12.91 6.75 -4.15
CA ILE A 46 -13.69 5.56 -3.80
C ILE A 46 -14.45 5.14 -5.04
N VAL A 47 -14.21 3.93 -5.54
CA VAL A 47 -14.78 3.43 -6.79
C VAL A 47 -15.62 2.19 -6.52
N ASP A 48 -16.81 2.15 -7.09
CA ASP A 48 -17.64 0.93 -7.14
C ASP A 48 -17.05 -0.04 -8.18
N PRO A 49 -16.54 -1.22 -7.78
CA PRO A 49 -15.87 -2.14 -8.70
C PRO A 49 -16.82 -2.83 -9.67
N SER A 50 -18.13 -2.78 -9.43
CA SER A 50 -19.15 -3.39 -10.29
C SER A 50 -19.58 -2.46 -11.45
N THR A 51 -19.71 -1.18 -11.16
CA THR A 51 -20.13 -0.14 -12.13
C THR A 51 -18.95 0.67 -12.67
N LEU A 52 -17.80 0.60 -12.00
CA LEU A 52 -16.58 1.40 -12.24
C LEU A 52 -16.80 2.91 -12.00
N ALA A 53 -17.90 3.27 -11.36
CA ALA A 53 -18.21 4.65 -11.01
C ALA A 53 -17.37 5.15 -9.83
N VAL A 54 -16.82 6.35 -9.95
CA VAL A 54 -16.20 7.07 -8.84
C VAL A 54 -17.30 7.68 -7.98
N LEU A 55 -17.43 7.20 -6.74
CA LEU A 55 -18.48 7.60 -5.81
C LEU A 55 -18.09 8.86 -5.02
N ALA A 56 -16.82 8.99 -4.69
CA ALA A 56 -16.26 10.14 -3.97
C ALA A 56 -14.78 10.32 -4.27
N ARG A 57 -14.30 11.56 -4.10
CA ARG A 57 -12.88 11.91 -4.05
C ARG A 57 -12.61 12.67 -2.74
N LEU A 58 -11.80 12.07 -1.89
CA LEU A 58 -11.52 12.60 -0.55
C LEU A 58 -10.12 13.21 -0.52
N PRO A 59 -9.94 14.38 0.12
CA PRO A 59 -8.63 15.02 0.19
C PRO A 59 -7.68 14.19 1.08
N VAL A 60 -6.42 14.12 0.67
CA VAL A 60 -5.30 13.54 1.41
C VAL A 60 -4.14 14.54 1.44
N GLY A 61 -3.10 14.25 2.21
CA GLY A 61 -1.88 15.05 2.21
C GLY A 61 -1.18 15.07 0.84
N PRO A 62 -0.19 15.96 0.66
CA PRO A 62 0.54 16.11 -0.59
C PRO A 62 1.46 14.91 -0.87
N ASP A 63 1.64 14.59 -2.15
CA ASP A 63 2.46 13.48 -2.64
C ASP A 63 2.06 12.12 -2.02
N PRO A 64 0.78 11.70 -2.14
CA PRO A 64 0.33 10.40 -1.64
C PRO A 64 0.87 9.27 -2.52
N HIS A 65 1.42 8.20 -1.91
CA HIS A 65 2.03 7.09 -2.65
C HIS A 65 1.28 5.77 -2.51
N GLU A 66 1.07 5.29 -1.28
CA GLU A 66 0.40 4.02 -1.02
C GLU A 66 -0.88 4.23 -0.23
N VAL A 67 -1.84 3.33 -0.43
CA VAL A 67 -3.10 3.27 0.30
C VAL A 67 -3.37 1.85 0.76
N ILE A 68 -3.93 1.71 1.96
CA ILE A 68 -4.43 0.43 2.48
C ILE A 68 -5.72 0.66 3.28
N ALA A 69 -6.66 -0.28 3.23
CA ALA A 69 -7.85 -0.23 4.07
C ALA A 69 -7.60 -0.88 5.43
N SER A 70 -8.34 -0.43 6.45
CA SER A 70 -8.42 -1.13 7.74
C SER A 70 -9.02 -2.53 7.57
N ALA A 71 -8.75 -3.42 8.52
CA ALA A 71 -9.23 -4.81 8.47
C ALA A 71 -10.76 -4.94 8.40
N ASP A 72 -11.48 -3.97 8.96
CA ASP A 72 -12.95 -3.88 8.90
C ASP A 72 -13.48 -3.14 7.67
N GLY A 73 -12.59 -2.65 6.79
CA GLY A 73 -12.94 -1.93 5.57
C GLY A 73 -13.62 -0.58 5.79
N THR A 74 -13.58 -0.02 7.00
CA THR A 74 -14.26 1.26 7.32
C THR A 74 -13.37 2.48 7.16
N LYS A 75 -12.05 2.31 7.22
CA LYS A 75 -11.05 3.39 7.08
C LYS A 75 -10.05 3.07 5.98
N ALA A 76 -9.40 4.12 5.48
CA ALA A 76 -8.21 4.01 4.66
C ALA A 76 -7.06 4.78 5.31
N TYR A 77 -5.84 4.29 5.11
CA TYR A 77 -4.59 4.92 5.49
C TYR A 77 -3.77 5.17 4.23
N VAL A 78 -3.22 6.37 4.11
CA VAL A 78 -2.46 6.81 2.93
C VAL A 78 -1.10 7.30 3.38
N SER A 79 -0.02 6.79 2.79
CA SER A 79 1.32 7.28 3.06
C SER A 79 1.58 8.59 2.32
N ILE A 80 2.03 9.61 3.07
CA ILE A 80 2.37 10.92 2.54
C ILE A 80 3.90 11.02 2.49
N TYR A 81 4.44 10.81 1.28
CA TYR A 81 5.86 10.54 1.08
C TYR A 81 6.73 11.81 1.04
N GLY A 82 6.36 12.78 0.21
CA GLY A 82 7.05 14.05 0.08
C GLY A 82 8.53 13.95 -0.26
N GLY A 83 8.88 13.02 -1.15
CA GLY A 83 10.28 12.75 -1.50
C GLY A 83 11.12 12.29 -0.31
N GLY A 84 10.55 11.53 0.62
CA GLY A 84 11.20 11.02 1.83
C GLY A 84 11.24 11.97 3.01
N ARG A 85 10.56 13.12 2.94
CA ARG A 85 10.65 14.19 3.97
C ARG A 85 9.40 14.39 4.80
N TYR A 86 8.22 14.02 4.28
CA TYR A 86 6.99 14.13 5.06
C TYR A 86 6.92 13.05 6.15
N HIS A 87 6.08 13.26 7.13
CA HIS A 87 6.01 12.44 8.34
C HIS A 87 4.56 12.23 8.79
N ALA A 88 3.66 11.91 7.85
CA ALA A 88 2.25 11.68 8.13
C ALA A 88 1.68 10.49 7.36
N LEU A 89 0.66 9.86 7.95
CA LEU A 89 -0.29 9.01 7.25
C LEU A 89 -1.65 9.71 7.27
N SER A 90 -2.22 10.00 6.11
CA SER A 90 -3.59 10.50 6.05
C SER A 90 -4.59 9.40 6.35
N VAL A 91 -5.63 9.72 7.12
CA VAL A 91 -6.68 8.79 7.54
C VAL A 91 -8.02 9.24 6.99
N LEU A 92 -8.77 8.30 6.42
CA LEU A 92 -10.07 8.59 5.82
C LEU A 92 -11.14 7.65 6.39
N ASP A 93 -12.29 8.20 6.69
CA ASP A 93 -13.51 7.45 7.00
C ASP A 93 -14.22 7.16 5.68
N LEU A 94 -14.20 5.89 5.26
CA LEU A 94 -14.79 5.45 4.01
C LEU A 94 -16.33 5.43 4.07
N MET A 95 -16.92 5.34 5.27
CA MET A 95 -18.36 5.32 5.45
C MET A 95 -18.95 6.72 5.42
N ALA A 96 -18.33 7.63 6.17
CA ALA A 96 -18.73 9.03 6.19
C ALA A 96 -18.17 9.81 4.99
N GLN A 97 -17.32 9.18 4.16
CA GLN A 97 -16.67 9.77 2.99
C GLN A 97 -15.96 11.10 3.33
N LYS A 98 -15.13 11.10 4.35
CA LYS A 98 -14.43 12.30 4.82
C LYS A 98 -13.02 12.00 5.33
N ALA A 99 -12.14 13.02 5.27
CA ALA A 99 -10.84 12.96 5.92
C ALA A 99 -11.01 13.01 7.45
N LEU A 100 -10.15 12.28 8.14
CA LEU A 100 -9.95 12.32 9.60
C LEU A 100 -8.60 12.98 9.90
N PRO A 101 -8.30 13.30 11.17
CA PRO A 101 -6.97 13.78 11.54
C PRO A 101 -5.87 12.80 11.12
N ASP A 102 -4.80 13.32 10.55
CA ASP A 102 -3.64 12.54 10.13
C ASP A 102 -2.93 11.91 11.35
N ILE A 103 -2.21 10.82 11.08
CA ILE A 103 -1.30 10.20 12.04
C ILE A 103 0.09 10.79 11.82
N GLU A 104 0.56 11.57 12.79
CA GLU A 104 1.92 12.09 12.79
C GLU A 104 2.92 10.98 13.11
N THR A 105 3.86 10.74 12.20
CA THR A 105 4.88 9.69 12.36
C THR A 105 6.20 10.21 12.96
N GLY A 106 6.29 11.52 13.19
CA GLY A 106 7.43 12.17 13.86
C GLY A 106 8.75 11.97 13.13
N ALA A 107 9.73 11.34 13.77
CA ALA A 107 11.04 11.07 13.17
C ALA A 107 11.03 9.99 12.09
N LEU A 108 9.94 9.27 11.91
CA LEU A 108 9.77 8.27 10.85
C LEU A 108 9.36 8.95 9.56
N THR A 109 10.30 9.65 8.94
CA THR A 109 10.08 10.43 7.72
C THR A 109 10.01 9.56 6.47
N GLY A 110 9.27 10.04 5.48
CA GLY A 110 9.07 9.35 4.21
C GLY A 110 8.29 8.04 4.34
N PRO A 111 7.10 8.03 5.00
CA PRO A 111 6.27 6.83 5.01
C PRO A 111 5.90 6.44 3.59
N HIS A 112 6.06 5.14 3.24
CA HIS A 112 5.83 4.67 1.88
C HIS A 112 5.01 3.39 1.86
N GLY A 113 5.61 2.20 1.84
CA GLY A 113 4.90 0.94 1.80
C GLY A 113 3.96 0.77 3.00
N LEU A 114 2.74 0.25 2.75
CA LEU A 114 1.69 0.07 3.75
C LEU A 114 1.09 -1.33 3.68
N VAL A 115 0.90 -1.98 4.83
CA VAL A 115 0.06 -3.18 4.96
C VAL A 115 -0.73 -3.15 6.28
N VAL A 116 -1.87 -3.84 6.32
CA VAL A 116 -2.64 -4.05 7.55
C VAL A 116 -2.60 -5.54 7.90
N VAL A 117 -2.02 -5.85 9.06
CA VAL A 117 -1.94 -7.22 9.61
C VAL A 117 -2.25 -7.16 11.09
N GLY A 118 -3.03 -8.09 11.61
CA GLY A 118 -3.44 -8.13 13.02
C GLY A 118 -4.22 -6.90 13.48
N GLY A 119 -4.92 -6.22 12.54
CA GLY A 119 -5.64 -4.97 12.81
C GLY A 119 -4.75 -3.74 12.98
N LYS A 120 -3.45 -3.87 12.76
CA LYS A 120 -2.45 -2.80 12.87
C LYS A 120 -1.93 -2.37 11.51
N VAL A 121 -1.52 -1.11 11.41
CA VAL A 121 -0.97 -0.52 10.18
C VAL A 121 0.55 -0.58 10.28
N TRP A 122 1.15 -1.37 9.39
CA TRP A 122 2.60 -1.44 9.26
C TRP A 122 3.04 -0.57 8.09
N PHE A 123 4.14 0.14 8.25
CA PHE A 123 4.64 1.01 7.20
C PHE A 123 6.17 1.09 7.19
N THR A 124 6.72 1.34 6.00
CA THR A 124 8.13 1.71 5.86
C THR A 124 8.28 3.22 6.02
N ALA A 125 9.42 3.65 6.56
CA ALA A 125 9.81 5.05 6.66
C ALA A 125 11.18 5.21 5.98
N GLU A 126 11.16 5.56 4.67
CA GLU A 126 12.37 5.57 3.83
C GLU A 126 13.45 6.52 4.35
N GLY A 127 13.05 7.73 4.77
CA GLY A 127 13.98 8.73 5.29
C GLY A 127 14.60 8.32 6.62
N ALA A 128 13.88 7.53 7.43
CA ALA A 128 14.36 6.99 8.70
C ALA A 128 15.05 5.63 8.57
N LYS A 129 15.03 4.99 7.38
CA LYS A 129 15.56 3.63 7.15
C LYS A 129 14.98 2.62 8.15
N ALA A 130 13.68 2.64 8.31
CA ALA A 130 12.99 1.88 9.35
C ALA A 130 11.65 1.33 8.85
N ILE A 131 11.15 0.36 9.59
CA ILE A 131 9.78 -0.15 9.53
C ILE A 131 9.13 0.20 10.85
N ALA A 132 7.85 0.58 10.83
CA ALA A 132 7.10 0.88 12.02
C ALA A 132 5.70 0.30 11.98
N ARG A 133 5.05 0.22 13.14
CA ARG A 133 3.70 -0.27 13.31
C ARG A 133 2.88 0.71 14.14
N PHE A 134 1.76 1.14 13.57
CA PHE A 134 0.76 1.96 14.27
C PHE A 134 -0.41 1.07 14.72
N ASP A 135 -0.80 1.22 15.97
CA ASP A 135 -1.95 0.55 16.57
C ASP A 135 -3.16 1.51 16.60
N PRO A 136 -4.19 1.31 15.76
CA PRO A 136 -5.39 2.15 15.76
C PRO A 136 -6.18 2.10 17.07
N ALA A 137 -6.10 1.02 17.85
CA ALA A 137 -6.83 0.88 19.12
C ALA A 137 -6.27 1.79 20.21
N THR A 138 -4.96 2.00 20.22
CA THR A 138 -4.26 2.86 21.18
C THR A 138 -3.87 4.21 20.60
N SER A 139 -4.03 4.40 19.28
CA SER A 139 -3.58 5.57 18.53
C SER A 139 -2.09 5.88 18.71
N ARG A 140 -1.24 4.85 18.74
CA ARG A 140 0.21 4.98 18.97
C ARG A 140 1.02 4.14 18.00
N ILE A 141 2.22 4.62 17.68
CA ILE A 141 3.28 3.79 17.11
C ILE A 141 3.82 2.93 18.26
N ASP A 142 3.61 1.63 18.21
CA ASP A 142 3.90 0.68 19.28
C ASP A 142 5.11 -0.23 18.99
N TRP A 143 5.66 -0.16 17.77
CA TRP A 143 6.83 -0.91 17.37
C TRP A 143 7.60 -0.19 16.25
N ILE A 144 8.94 -0.22 16.34
CA ILE A 144 9.84 0.36 15.35
C ILE A 144 11.06 -0.56 15.22
N MET A 145 11.51 -0.80 13.97
CA MET A 145 12.75 -1.52 13.67
C MET A 145 13.52 -0.77 12.58
N GLY A 146 14.77 -0.44 12.87
CA GLY A 146 15.70 0.09 11.89
C GLY A 146 16.23 -1.03 11.00
N THR A 147 16.27 -0.82 9.69
CA THR A 147 16.86 -1.75 8.70
C THR A 147 18.30 -1.40 8.37
N GLY A 148 18.73 -0.17 8.66
CA GLY A 148 20.05 0.33 8.24
C GLY A 148 20.21 0.47 6.71
N GLN A 149 19.20 0.08 5.93
CA GLN A 149 19.23 0.05 4.46
C GLN A 149 18.74 1.37 3.87
N ASN A 150 19.20 1.70 2.66
CA ASN A 150 18.82 2.93 1.96
C ASN A 150 17.53 2.71 1.15
N ARG A 151 16.55 3.61 1.35
CA ARG A 151 15.23 3.54 0.74
C ARG A 151 14.53 2.21 1.04
N THR A 152 14.32 1.90 2.33
CA THR A 152 13.43 0.83 2.78
C THR A 152 12.01 1.16 2.31
N HIS A 153 11.53 0.47 1.26
CA HIS A 153 10.48 0.95 0.37
C HIS A 153 9.15 0.23 0.56
N MET A 154 9.01 -0.97 0.01
CA MET A 154 7.80 -1.77 0.17
C MET A 154 7.99 -2.79 1.29
N LEU A 155 6.88 -3.24 1.88
CA LEU A 155 6.93 -4.28 2.91
C LEU A 155 5.82 -5.33 2.72
N TYR A 156 6.11 -6.49 3.24
CA TYR A 156 5.15 -7.59 3.43
C TYR A 156 5.31 -8.10 4.86
N VAL A 157 4.20 -8.34 5.55
CA VAL A 157 4.18 -8.90 6.91
C VAL A 157 3.34 -10.17 6.88
N THR A 158 3.85 -11.27 7.41
CA THR A 158 3.10 -12.53 7.50
C THR A 158 1.93 -12.40 8.46
N ASN A 159 0.85 -13.16 8.24
CA ASN A 159 -0.37 -13.08 9.05
C ASN A 159 -0.16 -13.38 10.55
N ASP A 160 0.90 -14.13 10.89
CA ASP A 160 1.30 -14.41 12.28
C ASP A 160 2.21 -13.33 12.86
N GLU A 161 2.50 -12.26 12.11
CA GLU A 161 3.38 -11.13 12.47
C GLU A 161 4.82 -11.54 12.83
N LYS A 162 5.27 -12.74 12.42
CA LYS A 162 6.60 -13.25 12.79
C LYS A 162 7.66 -13.05 11.72
N ARG A 163 7.27 -12.70 10.50
CA ARG A 163 8.20 -12.41 9.42
C ARG A 163 7.81 -11.13 8.71
N ILE A 164 8.81 -10.33 8.39
CA ILE A 164 8.65 -9.10 7.63
C ILE A 164 9.67 -9.13 6.50
N TYR A 165 9.23 -8.83 5.28
CA TYR A 165 10.08 -8.69 4.12
C TYR A 165 10.00 -7.25 3.62
N THR A 166 11.13 -6.67 3.17
CA THR A 166 11.14 -5.33 2.60
C THR A 166 12.21 -5.20 1.53
N THR A 167 11.90 -4.44 0.48
CA THR A 167 12.87 -4.01 -0.52
C THR A 167 13.57 -2.72 -0.08
N ASN A 168 14.83 -2.56 -0.46
CA ASN A 168 15.66 -1.41 -0.11
C ASN A 168 16.32 -0.85 -1.37
N VAL A 169 15.55 -0.04 -2.10
CA VAL A 169 15.79 0.37 -3.49
C VAL A 169 17.19 0.89 -3.77
N SER A 170 17.71 1.76 -2.89
CA SER A 170 19.05 2.35 -3.09
C SER A 170 20.19 1.47 -2.55
N SER A 171 19.87 0.43 -1.78
CA SER A 171 20.84 -0.58 -1.34
C SER A 171 20.94 -1.75 -2.32
N GLY A 172 19.92 -2.00 -3.14
CA GLY A 172 19.83 -3.19 -4.00
C GLY A 172 19.74 -4.46 -3.15
N THR A 173 18.90 -4.46 -2.11
CA THR A 173 18.79 -5.55 -1.14
C THR A 173 17.36 -5.80 -0.71
N VAL A 174 17.04 -7.05 -0.41
CA VAL A 174 15.85 -7.44 0.33
C VAL A 174 16.25 -7.73 1.77
N THR A 175 15.52 -7.17 2.73
CA THR A 175 15.67 -7.49 4.16
C THR A 175 14.57 -8.47 4.58
N ILE A 176 14.97 -9.53 5.28
CA ILE A 176 14.09 -10.49 5.94
C ILE A 176 14.28 -10.34 7.45
N LEU A 177 13.21 -9.96 8.15
CA LEU A 177 13.17 -9.96 9.62
C LEU A 177 12.37 -11.17 10.09
N GLU A 178 12.93 -11.95 11.01
CA GLU A 178 12.25 -13.10 11.61
C GLU A 178 12.29 -13.02 13.13
N GLN A 179 11.14 -13.21 13.75
CA GLN A 179 11.05 -13.27 15.20
C GLN A 179 11.63 -14.59 15.70
N VAL A 180 12.62 -14.51 16.60
CA VAL A 180 13.33 -15.66 17.16
C VAL A 180 13.31 -15.63 18.69
N ALA A 181 13.27 -16.79 19.32
CA ALA A 181 13.44 -16.89 20.75
C ALA A 181 14.93 -16.73 21.11
N LEU A 182 15.22 -15.78 21.98
CA LEU A 182 16.58 -15.64 22.53
C LEU A 182 16.85 -16.76 23.54
N PRO A 183 18.09 -17.29 23.56
CA PRO A 183 18.49 -18.19 24.61
C PRO A 183 18.36 -17.51 26.00
N PRO A 184 18.13 -18.28 27.08
CA PRO A 184 18.13 -17.74 28.40
C PRO A 184 19.45 -17.00 28.67
N MET A 185 19.36 -15.77 29.23
CA MET A 185 20.56 -15.07 29.65
C MET A 185 21.23 -15.87 30.77
N GLY A 186 22.42 -16.36 30.51
CA GLY A 186 23.30 -16.87 31.56
C GLY A 186 23.66 -15.78 32.57
N PRO A 187 24.20 -16.15 33.73
CA PRO A 187 24.71 -15.16 34.69
C PRO A 187 25.79 -14.30 33.99
N PRO A 188 25.88 -12.99 34.35
CA PRO A 188 26.91 -12.12 33.78
C PRO A 188 28.31 -12.74 33.93
N PRO A 189 29.22 -12.53 32.97
CA PRO A 189 30.59 -12.98 33.08
C PRO A 189 31.21 -12.48 34.40
N GLY A 190 31.75 -13.40 35.19
CA GLY A 190 32.33 -13.08 36.50
C GLY A 190 31.42 -13.24 37.72
N MET A 191 30.11 -13.49 37.53
CA MET A 191 29.21 -13.93 38.61
C MET A 191 29.07 -15.44 38.59
N GLY A 192 30.09 -16.13 39.05
CA GLY A 192 29.98 -17.53 39.46
C GLY A 192 29.10 -17.70 40.72
N PRO A 193 28.65 -18.92 41.03
CA PRO A 193 27.87 -19.14 42.27
C PRO A 193 28.68 -18.63 43.46
N GLN A 194 28.15 -17.67 44.21
CA GLN A 194 28.76 -17.23 45.43
C GLN A 194 28.69 -18.40 46.44
N LEU A 195 29.84 -18.95 46.76
CA LEU A 195 29.96 -19.97 47.80
C LEU A 195 29.43 -19.37 49.12
N GLY A 196 28.33 -19.91 49.64
CA GLY A 196 27.73 -19.51 50.92
C GLY A 196 26.48 -18.65 50.81
N ALA A 197 26.00 -18.26 49.61
CA ALA A 197 24.70 -17.59 49.52
C ALA A 197 23.55 -18.60 49.70
N PRO A 198 22.49 -18.25 50.47
CA PRO A 198 21.31 -19.10 50.57
C PRO A 198 20.71 -19.29 49.18
N ALA A 199 20.28 -20.53 48.86
CA ALA A 199 19.66 -20.86 47.60
C ALA A 199 18.44 -19.95 47.36
N SER A 200 18.52 -19.12 46.30
CA SER A 200 17.37 -18.33 45.89
C SER A 200 16.22 -19.25 45.51
N PRO A 201 14.98 -18.92 45.89
CA PRO A 201 13.83 -19.73 45.48
C PRO A 201 13.81 -19.86 43.94
N PRO A 202 13.37 -21.03 43.39
CA PRO A 202 13.29 -21.23 41.97
C PRO A 202 12.43 -20.13 41.33
N ARG A 203 13.00 -19.38 40.40
CA ARG A 203 12.25 -18.40 39.62
C ARG A 203 11.23 -19.15 38.76
N PRO A 204 9.97 -18.68 38.68
CA PRO A 204 9.04 -19.24 37.73
C PRO A 204 9.68 -19.18 36.34
N PRO A 205 9.40 -20.17 35.45
CA PRO A 205 9.92 -20.17 34.10
C PRO A 205 9.56 -18.85 33.43
N SER A 206 10.57 -18.04 33.12
CA SER A 206 10.36 -16.82 32.35
C SER A 206 9.96 -17.21 30.92
N GLN A 207 8.96 -16.52 30.38
CA GLN A 207 8.64 -16.66 28.96
C GLN A 207 9.91 -16.37 28.14
N PRO A 208 10.14 -17.11 27.04
CA PRO A 208 11.28 -16.85 26.18
C PRO A 208 11.26 -15.38 25.73
N ARG A 209 12.38 -14.70 25.87
CA ARG A 209 12.54 -13.38 25.28
C ARG A 209 12.56 -13.54 23.76
N MET A 210 11.72 -12.79 23.07
CA MET A 210 11.70 -12.75 21.62
C MET A 210 12.52 -11.56 21.11
N ASP A 211 13.20 -11.75 20.01
CA ASP A 211 13.92 -10.69 19.30
C ASP A 211 13.78 -10.89 17.79
N TRP A 212 14.31 -9.98 17.01
CA TRP A 212 14.27 -10.05 15.55
C TRP A 212 15.65 -10.36 14.99
N ASN A 213 15.73 -11.43 14.20
CA ASN A 213 16.92 -11.74 13.43
C ASN A 213 16.78 -11.11 12.04
N GLU A 214 17.79 -10.37 11.62
CA GLU A 214 17.83 -9.72 10.31
C GLU A 214 18.72 -10.49 9.34
N THR A 215 18.22 -10.74 8.14
CA THR A 215 18.98 -11.26 7.02
C THR A 215 18.86 -10.28 5.85
N VAL A 216 19.99 -9.83 5.31
CA VAL A 216 20.05 -8.92 4.15
C VAL A 216 20.56 -9.70 2.95
N ILE A 217 19.78 -9.71 1.87
CA ILE A 217 20.05 -10.44 0.64
C ILE A 217 20.31 -9.46 -0.49
N GLY A 218 21.47 -9.51 -1.13
CA GLY A 218 21.76 -8.73 -2.33
C GLY A 218 20.92 -9.16 -3.51
N VAL A 219 20.31 -8.22 -4.22
CA VAL A 219 19.51 -8.42 -5.44
C VAL A 219 19.97 -7.49 -6.55
N GLY A 220 19.23 -7.39 -7.65
CA GLY A 220 19.52 -6.42 -8.69
C GLY A 220 19.35 -4.97 -8.23
N LYS A 221 19.76 -4.01 -9.06
CA LYS A 221 19.75 -2.60 -8.68
C LYS A 221 18.36 -1.98 -8.80
N GLY A 222 17.96 -1.27 -7.75
CA GLY A 222 16.69 -0.54 -7.73
C GLY A 222 15.50 -1.46 -7.51
N ASP A 223 15.57 -2.38 -6.57
CA ASP A 223 14.52 -3.34 -6.17
C ASP A 223 13.30 -2.62 -5.60
N GLU A 224 12.43 -2.16 -6.49
CA GLU A 224 11.28 -1.30 -6.16
C GLU A 224 10.05 -2.13 -5.77
N GLY A 225 9.44 -2.80 -6.74
CA GLY A 225 8.28 -3.65 -6.52
C GLY A 225 8.64 -5.07 -6.19
N PHE A 226 7.94 -5.68 -5.24
CA PHE A 226 8.08 -7.08 -4.91
C PHE A 226 6.76 -7.70 -4.47
N ASP A 227 6.70 -9.02 -4.46
CA ASP A 227 5.62 -9.77 -3.84
C ASP A 227 6.12 -11.15 -3.39
N VAL A 228 5.34 -11.76 -2.49
CA VAL A 228 5.58 -13.12 -2.00
C VAL A 228 4.58 -14.05 -2.69
N SER A 229 5.06 -15.20 -3.15
CA SER A 229 4.19 -16.22 -3.74
C SER A 229 3.08 -16.65 -2.76
N PRO A 230 1.86 -16.96 -3.21
CA PRO A 230 0.75 -17.32 -2.32
C PRO A 230 1.04 -18.54 -1.43
N ASP A 231 1.96 -19.42 -1.82
CA ASP A 231 2.41 -20.56 -1.02
C ASP A 231 3.52 -20.20 -0.01
N GLY A 232 4.00 -18.95 -0.03
CA GLY A 232 5.02 -18.45 0.87
C GLY A 232 6.43 -18.97 0.65
N ARG A 233 6.72 -19.56 -0.52
CA ARG A 233 8.03 -20.16 -0.81
C ARG A 233 9.01 -19.23 -1.48
N GLU A 234 8.53 -18.34 -2.34
CA GLU A 234 9.35 -17.44 -3.11
C GLU A 234 8.98 -15.98 -2.86
N LEU A 235 9.97 -15.12 -2.93
CA LEU A 235 9.84 -13.69 -3.05
C LEU A 235 10.46 -13.26 -4.38
N TRP A 236 9.67 -12.58 -5.20
CA TRP A 236 10.18 -11.99 -6.44
C TRP A 236 10.28 -10.48 -6.28
N THR A 237 11.38 -9.89 -6.76
CA THR A 237 11.55 -8.44 -6.82
C THR A 237 11.96 -7.98 -8.21
N ALA A 238 11.41 -6.82 -8.59
CA ALA A 238 11.68 -6.17 -9.87
C ALA A 238 12.69 -5.05 -9.67
N ASN A 239 13.83 -5.15 -10.37
CA ASN A 239 14.99 -4.30 -10.20
C ASN A 239 14.97 -3.17 -11.25
N ALA A 240 14.42 -2.02 -10.89
CA ALA A 240 14.05 -0.93 -11.79
C ALA A 240 15.23 -0.32 -12.57
N GLN A 241 16.45 -0.36 -12.00
CA GLN A 241 17.61 0.29 -12.62
C GLN A 241 18.33 -0.59 -13.64
N ASP A 242 18.44 -1.90 -13.36
CA ASP A 242 19.10 -2.83 -14.28
C ASP A 242 18.11 -3.65 -15.13
N GLY A 243 16.82 -3.54 -14.84
CA GLY A 243 15.73 -4.17 -15.61
C GLY A 243 15.60 -5.67 -15.39
N SER A 244 16.25 -6.24 -14.37
CA SER A 244 16.19 -7.65 -14.03
C SER A 244 15.05 -7.95 -13.05
N LEU A 245 14.77 -9.24 -12.86
CA LEU A 245 13.96 -9.77 -11.75
C LEU A 245 14.85 -10.68 -10.91
N SER A 246 14.77 -10.59 -9.59
CA SER A 246 15.42 -11.52 -8.67
C SER A 246 14.37 -12.41 -8.01
N VAL A 247 14.64 -13.72 -7.98
CA VAL A 247 13.82 -14.73 -7.31
C VAL A 247 14.58 -15.23 -6.08
N ILE A 248 13.95 -15.12 -4.93
CA ILE A 248 14.52 -15.54 -3.64
C ILE A 248 13.72 -16.72 -3.12
N ASP A 249 14.35 -17.84 -2.83
CA ASP A 249 13.77 -18.90 -2.03
C ASP A 249 13.77 -18.52 -0.55
N LEU A 250 12.58 -18.42 0.03
CA LEU A 250 12.39 -17.95 1.40
C LEU A 250 12.81 -18.97 2.47
N GLY A 251 12.94 -20.25 2.10
CA GLY A 251 13.43 -21.29 2.99
C GLY A 251 14.94 -21.22 3.19
N SER A 252 15.69 -21.16 2.10
CA SER A 252 17.15 -21.03 2.11
C SER A 252 17.64 -19.59 2.26
N LYS A 253 16.79 -18.61 1.99
CA LYS A 253 17.11 -17.17 1.95
C LYS A 253 18.22 -16.85 0.94
N GLN A 254 18.15 -17.47 -0.22
CA GLN A 254 19.11 -17.30 -1.30
C GLN A 254 18.41 -16.86 -2.58
N VAL A 255 19.09 -16.03 -3.38
CA VAL A 255 18.66 -15.75 -4.75
C VAL A 255 18.87 -17.02 -5.57
N THR A 256 17.78 -17.59 -6.06
CA THR A 256 17.79 -18.82 -6.88
C THR A 256 17.82 -18.51 -8.37
N ALA A 257 17.35 -17.34 -8.78
CA ALA A 257 17.40 -16.90 -10.17
C ALA A 257 17.50 -15.37 -10.26
N THR A 258 18.23 -14.91 -11.27
CA THR A 258 18.21 -13.51 -11.75
C THR A 258 17.88 -13.55 -13.23
N LEU A 259 16.72 -12.96 -13.59
CA LEU A 259 16.17 -13.01 -14.94
C LEU A 259 16.45 -11.69 -15.64
N ASP A 260 17.07 -11.74 -16.83
CA ASP A 260 17.25 -10.56 -17.70
C ASP A 260 15.92 -10.20 -18.39
N ALA A 261 15.04 -9.54 -17.62
CA ALA A 261 13.68 -9.23 -18.05
C ALA A 261 13.58 -7.98 -18.92
N LYS A 262 14.60 -7.11 -18.89
CA LYS A 262 14.64 -5.81 -19.61
C LYS A 262 13.46 -4.91 -19.27
N ILE A 263 13.00 -4.94 -18.01
CA ILE A 263 11.89 -4.13 -17.49
C ILE A 263 12.47 -2.94 -16.73
N PHE A 264 13.04 -1.98 -17.45
CA PHE A 264 13.60 -0.77 -16.85
C PHE A 264 12.50 0.11 -16.25
N ALA A 265 12.80 0.76 -15.12
CA ALA A 265 11.84 1.53 -14.33
C ALA A 265 10.61 0.70 -13.95
N SER A 266 10.79 -0.60 -13.68
CA SER A 266 9.74 -1.42 -13.06
C SER A 266 9.28 -0.77 -11.76
N ASN A 267 7.96 -0.80 -11.47
CA ASN A 267 7.43 -0.10 -10.29
C ASN A 267 6.75 -1.06 -9.32
N ARG A 268 5.81 -1.90 -9.79
CA ARG A 268 5.14 -2.90 -8.95
C ARG A 268 5.29 -4.29 -9.55
N LEU A 269 5.28 -5.27 -8.67
CA LEU A 269 5.24 -6.68 -9.00
C LEU A 269 4.20 -7.35 -8.13
N LYS A 270 3.31 -8.16 -8.73
CA LYS A 270 2.27 -8.90 -8.02
C LYS A 270 2.10 -10.30 -8.58
N PHE A 271 2.01 -11.29 -7.68
CA PHE A 271 1.50 -12.61 -8.06
C PHE A 271 0.00 -12.56 -8.34
N THR A 272 -0.46 -13.38 -9.29
CA THR A 272 -1.89 -13.69 -9.37
C THR A 272 -2.32 -14.50 -8.14
N PRO A 273 -3.59 -14.40 -7.70
CA PRO A 273 -4.07 -15.11 -6.49
C PRO A 273 -3.88 -16.63 -6.52
N ASP A 274 -3.80 -17.23 -7.71
CA ASP A 274 -3.51 -18.68 -7.89
C ASP A 274 -2.01 -19.01 -7.93
N GLY A 275 -1.15 -17.99 -7.84
CA GLY A 275 0.30 -18.12 -7.81
C GLY A 275 0.95 -18.52 -9.14
N LYS A 276 0.18 -18.60 -10.24
CA LYS A 276 0.71 -19.09 -11.53
C LYS A 276 1.48 -18.04 -12.31
N LEU A 277 1.06 -16.79 -12.19
CA LEU A 277 1.63 -15.69 -12.96
C LEU A 277 2.17 -14.60 -12.01
N VAL A 278 3.20 -13.92 -12.51
CA VAL A 278 3.76 -12.72 -11.90
C VAL A 278 3.57 -11.58 -12.89
N VAL A 279 2.95 -10.51 -12.42
CA VAL A 279 2.60 -9.34 -13.23
C VAL A 279 3.45 -8.16 -12.78
N ILE A 280 4.16 -7.52 -13.71
CA ILE A 280 5.10 -6.44 -13.43
C ILE A 280 4.71 -5.22 -14.25
N SER A 281 4.62 -4.06 -13.58
CA SER A 281 4.41 -2.76 -14.23
C SER A 281 5.73 -2.02 -14.46
N SER A 282 5.75 -1.12 -15.46
CA SER A 282 6.91 -0.30 -15.76
C SER A 282 6.49 1.15 -15.99
N LEU A 283 7.16 2.08 -15.31
CA LEU A 283 6.99 3.52 -15.53
C LEU A 283 7.55 3.99 -16.87
N ARG A 284 8.37 3.17 -17.53
CA ARG A 284 8.92 3.46 -18.85
C ARG A 284 8.20 2.59 -19.90
N GLY A 285 7.48 3.20 -20.80
CA GLY A 285 6.83 2.53 -21.93
C GLY A 285 5.40 2.07 -21.68
N GLY A 286 4.95 1.85 -20.45
CA GLY A 286 3.56 1.52 -20.11
C GLY A 286 3.14 0.09 -20.44
N ASP A 287 4.08 -0.84 -20.44
CA ASP A 287 3.81 -2.26 -20.61
C ASP A 287 3.56 -2.93 -19.24
N LEU A 288 2.62 -3.85 -19.24
CA LEU A 288 2.45 -4.86 -18.23
C LEU A 288 3.15 -6.14 -18.71
N VAL A 289 4.15 -6.58 -17.98
CA VAL A 289 4.92 -7.78 -18.33
C VAL A 289 4.48 -8.92 -17.43
N ILE A 290 4.17 -10.06 -18.04
CA ILE A 290 3.64 -11.22 -17.33
C ILE A 290 4.63 -12.37 -17.45
N TYR A 291 5.00 -12.95 -16.32
CA TYR A 291 5.85 -14.13 -16.22
C TYR A 291 5.05 -15.34 -15.74
N ASP A 292 5.36 -16.51 -16.26
CA ASP A 292 4.95 -17.78 -15.66
C ASP A 292 5.85 -18.07 -14.46
N ALA A 293 5.25 -18.19 -13.27
CA ALA A 293 5.98 -18.30 -12.03
C ALA A 293 6.79 -19.62 -11.94
N ALA A 294 6.28 -20.73 -12.50
CA ALA A 294 6.91 -22.02 -12.39
C ALA A 294 8.12 -22.17 -13.33
N SER A 295 8.04 -21.65 -14.54
CA SER A 295 9.09 -21.75 -15.54
C SER A 295 10.07 -20.58 -15.56
N HIS A 296 9.76 -19.50 -14.84
CA HIS A 296 10.50 -18.23 -14.83
C HIS A 296 10.66 -17.61 -16.22
N LYS A 297 9.71 -17.84 -17.13
CA LYS A 297 9.75 -17.31 -18.50
C LYS A 297 8.72 -16.22 -18.69
N GLU A 298 9.06 -15.22 -19.50
CA GLU A 298 8.08 -14.23 -19.95
C GLU A 298 6.96 -14.97 -20.69
N TYR A 299 5.74 -14.82 -20.18
CA TYR A 299 4.54 -15.41 -20.74
C TYR A 299 3.91 -14.47 -21.77
N LYS A 300 3.80 -13.19 -21.42
CA LYS A 300 3.17 -12.17 -22.28
C LYS A 300 3.64 -10.77 -21.88
N ARG A 301 3.57 -9.86 -22.85
CA ARG A 301 3.76 -8.42 -22.65
C ARG A 301 2.58 -7.70 -23.30
N VAL A 302 1.97 -6.76 -22.56
CA VAL A 302 0.75 -6.09 -22.96
C VAL A 302 0.92 -4.60 -22.76
N HIS A 303 0.76 -3.83 -23.82
CA HIS A 303 0.72 -2.37 -23.71
C HIS A 303 -0.63 -1.94 -23.14
N ILE A 304 -0.62 -1.19 -22.00
CA ILE A 304 -1.84 -0.79 -21.29
C ILE A 304 -2.00 0.73 -21.16
N GLY A 305 -1.04 1.50 -21.64
CA GLY A 305 -0.98 2.96 -21.54
C GLY A 305 0.45 3.43 -21.38
N HIS A 306 0.67 4.53 -20.66
CA HIS A 306 2.00 5.04 -20.34
C HIS A 306 2.22 5.06 -18.84
N GLY A 307 3.47 4.81 -18.40
CA GLY A 307 3.89 4.92 -17.01
C GLY A 307 3.06 4.08 -16.06
N ALA A 308 2.95 2.76 -16.34
CA ALA A 308 2.26 1.81 -15.49
C ALA A 308 2.92 1.75 -14.10
N ALA A 309 2.19 2.13 -13.05
CA ALA A 309 2.61 2.21 -11.66
C ALA A 309 1.93 1.13 -10.81
N GLY A 310 1.06 1.51 -9.88
CA GLY A 310 0.37 0.61 -8.95
C GLY A 310 -0.38 -0.52 -9.63
N ILE A 311 -0.27 -1.74 -9.09
CA ILE A 311 -1.03 -2.93 -9.52
C ILE A 311 -1.87 -3.43 -8.35
N LEU A 312 -3.16 -3.67 -8.61
CA LEU A 312 -4.06 -4.32 -7.67
C LEU A 312 -4.78 -5.49 -8.34
N MET A 313 -4.63 -6.69 -7.80
CA MET A 313 -5.38 -7.86 -8.26
C MET A 313 -6.82 -7.83 -7.73
N ASP A 314 -7.79 -8.11 -8.60
CA ASP A 314 -9.18 -8.34 -8.16
C ASP A 314 -9.22 -9.60 -7.28
N PRO A 315 -9.90 -9.60 -6.13
CA PRO A 315 -10.02 -10.79 -5.29
C PRO A 315 -10.60 -12.02 -5.99
N SER A 316 -11.40 -11.83 -7.05
CA SER A 316 -11.90 -12.93 -7.89
C SER A 316 -10.85 -13.49 -8.86
N ALA A 317 -9.65 -12.90 -8.94
CA ALA A 317 -8.60 -13.22 -9.92
C ALA A 317 -9.01 -13.03 -11.39
N ALA A 318 -10.14 -12.36 -11.67
CA ALA A 318 -10.62 -12.17 -13.04
C ALA A 318 -9.90 -11.03 -13.77
N ARG A 319 -9.45 -10.01 -13.03
CA ARG A 319 -8.86 -8.78 -13.58
C ARG A 319 -7.82 -8.17 -12.64
N ALA A 320 -6.97 -7.34 -13.21
CA ALA A 320 -6.09 -6.44 -12.48
C ALA A 320 -6.46 -4.99 -12.78
N PHE A 321 -6.26 -4.12 -11.80
CA PHE A 321 -6.34 -2.68 -11.92
C PHE A 321 -4.91 -2.14 -11.91
N VAL A 322 -4.57 -1.31 -12.90
CA VAL A 322 -3.21 -0.80 -13.05
C VAL A 322 -3.25 0.71 -13.24
N ALA A 323 -2.58 1.44 -12.38
CA ALA A 323 -2.47 2.88 -12.48
C ALA A 323 -1.54 3.26 -13.64
N CYS A 324 -2.04 4.05 -14.60
CA CYS A 324 -1.27 4.62 -15.72
C CYS A 324 -1.09 6.11 -15.44
N SER A 325 -0.01 6.45 -14.70
CA SER A 325 0.15 7.77 -14.07
C SER A 325 0.14 8.94 -15.07
N PRO A 326 0.93 8.94 -16.16
CA PRO A 326 0.90 10.04 -17.13
C PRO A 326 -0.41 10.14 -17.92
N ASP A 327 -1.15 9.05 -18.05
CA ASP A 327 -2.40 9.00 -18.80
C ASP A 327 -3.63 9.37 -17.95
N ASN A 328 -3.46 9.54 -16.64
CA ASN A 328 -4.50 9.96 -15.70
C ASN A 328 -5.67 8.99 -15.58
N TYR A 329 -5.45 7.69 -15.70
CA TYR A 329 -6.47 6.67 -15.51
C TYR A 329 -5.93 5.41 -14.84
N VAL A 330 -6.84 4.61 -14.33
CA VAL A 330 -6.58 3.22 -13.92
C VAL A 330 -7.09 2.30 -15.02
N ALA A 331 -6.19 1.53 -15.66
CA ALA A 331 -6.54 0.52 -16.65
C ALA A 331 -7.10 -0.73 -15.99
N ILE A 332 -8.07 -1.38 -16.62
CA ILE A 332 -8.66 -2.65 -16.19
C ILE A 332 -8.19 -3.72 -17.15
N VAL A 333 -7.38 -4.65 -16.68
CA VAL A 333 -6.81 -5.72 -17.49
C VAL A 333 -7.48 -7.05 -17.13
N ASN A 334 -8.05 -7.73 -18.12
CA ASN A 334 -8.58 -9.08 -17.95
C ASN A 334 -7.42 -10.06 -17.79
N LEU A 335 -7.34 -10.77 -16.67
CA LEU A 335 -6.21 -11.69 -16.38
C LEU A 335 -6.28 -13.02 -17.16
N LYS A 336 -7.37 -13.31 -17.86
CA LYS A 336 -7.51 -14.50 -18.72
C LYS A 336 -7.09 -14.22 -20.16
N THR A 337 -7.52 -13.07 -20.73
CA THR A 337 -7.22 -12.69 -22.12
C THR A 337 -6.05 -11.73 -22.23
N PHE A 338 -5.69 -11.04 -21.16
CA PHE A 338 -4.72 -9.96 -21.07
C PHE A 338 -5.09 -8.76 -21.97
N GLU A 339 -6.37 -8.52 -22.15
CA GLU A 339 -6.89 -7.37 -22.87
C GLU A 339 -7.30 -6.27 -21.90
N VAL A 340 -7.14 -5.02 -22.34
CA VAL A 340 -7.63 -3.86 -21.60
C VAL A 340 -9.13 -3.75 -21.81
N GLY A 341 -9.90 -3.97 -20.73
CA GLY A 341 -11.38 -3.95 -20.77
C GLY A 341 -12.00 -2.58 -20.49
N GLY A 342 -11.20 -1.58 -20.12
CA GLY A 342 -11.68 -0.22 -19.82
C GLY A 342 -10.73 0.58 -18.97
N HIS A 343 -11.15 1.82 -18.68
CA HIS A 343 -10.39 2.76 -17.86
C HIS A 343 -11.29 3.42 -16.81
N ILE A 344 -10.71 3.82 -15.67
CA ILE A 344 -11.38 4.59 -14.62
C ILE A 344 -10.62 5.91 -14.45
N ASP A 345 -11.30 7.04 -14.63
CA ASP A 345 -10.77 8.35 -14.26
C ASP A 345 -10.85 8.52 -12.74
N VAL A 346 -9.72 8.45 -12.07
CA VAL A 346 -9.62 8.65 -10.62
C VAL A 346 -8.96 9.99 -10.26
N GLY A 347 -8.61 10.79 -11.25
CA GLY A 347 -7.84 12.03 -11.14
C GLY A 347 -6.43 11.89 -11.74
N GLY A 348 -5.67 12.98 -11.71
CA GLY A 348 -4.33 13.04 -12.33
C GLY A 348 -3.29 12.23 -11.58
N GLU A 349 -2.39 11.62 -12.33
CA GLU A 349 -1.24 10.83 -11.81
C GLU A 349 -1.67 9.75 -10.80
N PRO A 350 -2.53 8.78 -11.19
CA PRO A 350 -2.87 7.68 -10.29
C PRO A 350 -1.63 6.84 -9.91
N ASP A 351 -1.61 6.32 -8.65
CA ASP A 351 -0.50 5.52 -8.13
C ASP A 351 -1.01 4.36 -7.25
N GLY A 352 -0.99 4.48 -5.93
CA GLY A 352 -1.38 3.43 -5.01
C GLY A 352 -2.86 3.02 -5.16
N LEU A 353 -3.09 1.71 -5.13
CA LEU A 353 -4.41 1.09 -5.27
C LEU A 353 -4.64 0.10 -4.13
N ALA A 354 -5.86 0.02 -3.59
CA ALA A 354 -6.22 -0.96 -2.58
C ALA A 354 -7.68 -1.41 -2.68
N TRP A 355 -7.98 -2.56 -2.08
CA TRP A 355 -9.34 -3.00 -1.78
C TRP A 355 -9.74 -2.59 -0.38
N ALA A 356 -10.95 -2.07 -0.23
CA ALA A 356 -11.64 -2.01 1.04
C ALA A 356 -12.83 -2.97 0.98
N ALA A 357 -12.88 -3.91 1.93
CA ALA A 357 -13.96 -4.88 2.03
C ALA A 357 -14.47 -4.93 3.46
N ARG A 358 -15.78 -4.77 3.64
CA ARG A 358 -16.45 -4.93 4.93
C ARG A 358 -17.00 -6.34 5.05
N PRO A 359 -16.88 -6.99 6.20
CA PRO A 359 -17.43 -8.32 6.49
C PRO A 359 -18.92 -8.46 6.21
#